data_d79fd5589921b5e64086d8024b81b0c6
#
_entry.id   d79fd5589921b5e64086d8024b81b0c6
#
_cell.length_a   1.000
_cell.length_b   1.000
_cell.length_c   1.000
_cell.angle_alpha   90.00
_cell.angle_beta   90.00
_cell.angle_gamma   90.00
#
_symmetry.space_group_name_H-M   'P 1'
#
loop_
_entity.id
_entity.type
_entity.pdbx_description
1 polymer ?
#
loop_
_entity_poly.entity_id
_entity_poly.type
_entity_poly.pdbx_seq_one_letter_code
_entity_poly.pdbx_strand_id
1 'polypeptide(L)'
;MVATLQAQVNRLQTQWTVTQDRLIVVLKLSGRCTVRSIVEVLEYGFGVHVSVGYVQGIIAKAGANARPALERLWEVITLSGAISIDEVFFKELGRKIWGVVIVDPLSGLILRLERCSERSSDAVGKVIQDFAAAGFKERVKLCLTDMYAGYLEPVRIFFPKAVHQFCWFHINCFHIGATVHQAKRAYERAVKALAAFDKKHHSPLSDAERRERQDLVAARDQAHRYWQGAQRFQRLLMRSLWLPTLDAATTRLDQLIRVAPKVQNPYVQTMGAFLAKHRVGLLVFYTCLESRQHTLKRLSRSKQEWMPLLKRWAVPITSNAAEHVFRCLRRYTHQMDHFGTEDATQRFFDLFAFYYNVRILRAGKREGNSLLASAHVDVEKLFGTDDPYTMLGFPPACQVFTLVKSVQSVAA
;
A
#
# COMPACT_ATOMS: atom_id res chain seq x y z
N MET A 1 43.44 -15.61 38.74
CA MET A 1 42.00 -15.62 39.13
C MET A 1 41.30 -14.29 38.89
N VAL A 2 41.75 -13.15 39.43
CA VAL A 2 41.11 -11.83 39.22
C VAL A 2 41.07 -11.40 37.76
N ALA A 3 42.19 -11.53 37.02
CA ALA A 3 42.23 -11.18 35.59
C ALA A 3 41.28 -12.05 34.73
N THR A 4 41.15 -13.32 35.07
CA THR A 4 40.24 -14.25 34.38
C THR A 4 38.77 -13.89 34.64
N LEU A 5 38.42 -13.57 35.88
CA LEU A 5 37.08 -13.09 36.25
C LEU A 5 36.76 -11.75 35.56
N GLN A 6 37.70 -10.80 35.53
CA GLN A 6 37.53 -9.53 34.85
C GLN A 6 37.31 -9.71 33.35
N ALA A 7 38.04 -10.61 32.70
CA ALA A 7 37.84 -10.95 31.29
C ALA A 7 36.48 -11.58 31.04
N GLN A 8 35.99 -12.44 31.94
CA GLN A 8 34.63 -12.99 31.85
C GLN A 8 33.54 -11.93 32.02
N VAL A 9 33.68 -11.02 33.00
CA VAL A 9 32.76 -9.90 33.21
C VAL A 9 32.67 -9.01 31.96
N ASN A 10 33.84 -8.62 31.42
CA ASN A 10 33.91 -7.81 30.22
C ASN A 10 33.22 -8.50 29.01
N ARG A 11 33.45 -9.82 28.86
CA ARG A 11 32.80 -10.61 27.81
C ARG A 11 31.27 -10.64 28.00
N LEU A 12 30.77 -10.85 29.20
CA LEU A 12 29.34 -10.87 29.51
C LEU A 12 28.71 -9.49 29.26
N GLN A 13 29.38 -8.42 29.66
CA GLN A 13 28.90 -7.04 29.39
C GLN A 13 28.82 -6.76 27.89
N THR A 14 29.82 -7.12 27.12
CA THR A 14 29.82 -6.97 25.66
C THR A 14 28.68 -7.77 25.04
N GLN A 15 28.51 -9.01 25.43
CA GLN A 15 27.42 -9.88 24.95
C GLN A 15 26.04 -9.33 25.32
N TRP A 16 25.89 -8.76 26.52
CA TRP A 16 24.64 -8.13 26.96
C TRP A 16 24.31 -6.89 26.12
N THR A 17 25.29 -6.00 25.90
CA THR A 17 25.08 -4.79 25.09
C THR A 17 24.61 -5.14 23.69
N VAL A 18 25.26 -6.09 23.02
CA VAL A 18 24.89 -6.55 21.69
C VAL A 18 23.51 -7.20 21.65
N THR A 19 23.13 -7.92 22.71
CA THR A 19 21.79 -8.49 22.89
C THR A 19 20.72 -7.42 23.07
N GLN A 20 21.03 -6.41 23.86
CA GLN A 20 20.17 -5.26 24.11
C GLN A 20 19.88 -4.48 22.81
N ASP A 21 20.91 -4.24 21.98
CA ASP A 21 20.76 -3.58 20.69
C ASP A 21 19.79 -4.35 19.79
N ARG A 22 19.96 -5.67 19.69
CA ARG A 22 19.03 -6.52 18.97
C ARG A 22 17.60 -6.41 19.52
N LEU A 23 17.42 -6.46 20.84
CA LEU A 23 16.11 -6.38 21.50
C LEU A 23 15.42 -5.05 21.16
N ILE A 24 16.15 -3.94 21.13
CA ILE A 24 15.63 -2.63 20.70
C ILE A 24 15.02 -2.73 19.30
N VAL A 25 15.73 -3.32 18.35
CA VAL A 25 15.25 -3.45 16.96
C VAL A 25 14.06 -4.41 16.86
N VAL A 26 14.08 -5.51 17.62
CA VAL A 26 12.95 -6.46 17.72
C VAL A 26 11.70 -5.77 18.26
N LEU A 27 11.82 -5.02 19.36
CA LEU A 27 10.70 -4.26 19.94
C LEU A 27 10.18 -3.21 18.97
N LYS A 28 11.07 -2.54 18.23
CA LYS A 28 10.65 -1.57 17.21
C LYS A 28 9.92 -2.21 16.04
N LEU A 29 10.44 -3.28 15.47
CA LEU A 29 9.90 -3.89 14.25
C LEU A 29 8.80 -4.92 14.50
N SER A 30 9.03 -5.91 15.36
CA SER A 30 8.03 -6.93 15.68
C SER A 30 7.02 -6.44 16.71
N GLY A 31 7.48 -5.76 17.75
CA GLY A 31 6.64 -5.20 18.82
C GLY A 31 5.90 -3.93 18.41
N ARG A 32 6.40 -3.20 17.40
CA ARG A 32 5.91 -1.87 16.96
C ARG A 32 5.92 -0.84 18.08
N CYS A 33 6.79 -0.99 19.05
CA CYS A 33 6.89 -0.10 20.20
C CYS A 33 7.35 1.31 19.78
N THR A 34 6.88 2.32 20.51
CA THR A 34 7.47 3.66 20.42
C THR A 34 8.87 3.65 21.02
N VAL A 35 9.69 4.66 20.72
CA VAL A 35 11.03 4.77 21.33
C VAL A 35 10.92 4.85 22.86
N ARG A 36 9.97 5.63 23.39
CA ARG A 36 9.74 5.75 24.85
C ARG A 36 9.30 4.42 25.45
N SER A 37 8.36 3.71 24.83
CA SER A 37 7.95 2.39 25.31
C SER A 37 9.08 1.37 25.29
N ILE A 38 10.04 1.47 24.36
CA ILE A 38 11.24 0.62 24.36
C ILE A 38 12.11 0.93 25.57
N VAL A 39 12.32 2.23 25.89
CA VAL A 39 13.06 2.63 27.12
C VAL A 39 12.39 2.05 28.36
N GLU A 40 11.07 2.23 28.50
CA GLU A 40 10.29 1.68 29.62
C GLU A 40 10.38 0.16 29.74
N VAL A 41 10.27 -0.56 28.61
CA VAL A 41 10.42 -2.04 28.60
C VAL A 41 11.80 -2.47 29.06
N LEU A 42 12.86 -1.77 28.63
CA LEU A 42 14.23 -2.07 29.06
C LEU A 42 14.41 -1.75 30.54
N GLU A 43 13.89 -0.63 31.02
CA GLU A 43 14.00 -0.22 32.42
C GLU A 43 13.20 -1.13 33.35
N TYR A 44 11.88 -1.23 33.15
CA TYR A 44 11.00 -1.98 34.07
C TYR A 44 11.02 -3.48 33.84
N GLY A 45 11.26 -3.93 32.60
CA GLY A 45 11.29 -5.35 32.28
C GLY A 45 12.65 -6.02 32.50
N PHE A 46 13.73 -5.27 32.36
CA PHE A 46 15.10 -5.82 32.38
C PHE A 46 16.05 -5.10 33.34
N GLY A 47 15.61 -4.03 34.01
CA GLY A 47 16.46 -3.23 34.92
C GLY A 47 17.56 -2.47 34.18
N VAL A 48 17.38 -2.16 32.89
CA VAL A 48 18.38 -1.54 32.03
C VAL A 48 18.02 -0.10 31.73
N HIS A 49 18.83 0.81 32.23
CA HIS A 49 18.63 2.25 31.98
C HIS A 49 19.31 2.69 30.68
N VAL A 50 18.55 3.10 29.70
CA VAL A 50 19.01 3.64 28.43
C VAL A 50 18.33 4.97 28.12
N SER A 51 19.03 5.85 27.41
CA SER A 51 18.45 7.10 26.96
C SER A 51 17.61 6.90 25.70
N VAL A 52 16.63 7.80 25.46
CA VAL A 52 15.89 7.89 24.20
C VAL A 52 16.84 8.01 23.00
N GLY A 53 17.91 8.84 23.14
CA GLY A 53 18.92 9.02 22.10
C GLY A 53 19.69 7.73 21.77
N TYR A 54 19.98 6.90 22.76
CA TYR A 54 20.61 5.58 22.54
C TYR A 54 19.71 4.67 21.70
N VAL A 55 18.44 4.54 22.09
CA VAL A 55 17.45 3.72 21.34
C VAL A 55 17.29 4.23 19.91
N GLN A 56 17.21 5.55 19.71
CA GLN A 56 17.15 6.15 18.38
C GLN A 56 18.41 5.86 17.56
N GLY A 57 19.59 5.92 18.18
CA GLY A 57 20.87 5.58 17.53
C GLY A 57 20.93 4.14 17.03
N ILE A 58 20.44 3.19 17.83
CA ILE A 58 20.38 1.77 17.42
C ILE A 58 19.40 1.56 16.27
N ILE A 59 18.22 2.18 16.31
CA ILE A 59 17.24 2.13 15.21
C ILE A 59 17.81 2.77 13.94
N ALA A 60 18.51 3.89 14.06
CA ALA A 60 19.18 4.56 12.93
C ALA A 60 20.27 3.70 12.31
N LYS A 61 21.07 2.99 13.13
CA LYS A 61 22.06 2.01 12.68
C LYS A 61 21.42 0.86 11.92
N ALA A 62 20.32 0.31 12.44
CA ALA A 62 19.55 -0.73 11.73
C ALA A 62 19.05 -0.24 10.37
N GLY A 63 18.53 1.00 10.32
CA GLY A 63 18.09 1.64 9.09
C GLY A 63 19.21 1.85 8.08
N ALA A 64 20.38 2.29 8.53
CA ALA A 64 21.57 2.44 7.66
C ALA A 64 22.03 1.10 7.05
N ASN A 65 21.90 0.00 7.80
CA ASN A 65 22.22 -1.34 7.31
C ASN A 65 21.12 -1.91 6.38
N ALA A 66 19.89 -1.43 6.47
CA ALA A 66 18.79 -1.93 5.68
C ALA A 66 18.90 -1.57 4.19
N ARG A 67 19.40 -0.38 3.85
CA ARG A 67 19.53 0.05 2.44
C ARG A 67 20.48 -0.86 1.64
N PRO A 68 21.74 -1.13 2.07
CA PRO A 68 22.60 -2.07 1.36
C PRO A 68 22.03 -3.49 1.28
N ALA A 69 21.31 -3.93 2.32
CA ALA A 69 20.66 -5.23 2.29
C ALA A 69 19.52 -5.29 1.25
N LEU A 70 18.73 -4.23 1.09
CA LEU A 70 17.71 -4.11 0.03
C LEU A 70 18.36 -4.11 -1.35
N GLU A 71 19.48 -3.41 -1.54
CA GLU A 71 20.20 -3.35 -2.83
C GLU A 71 20.71 -4.74 -3.23
N ARG A 72 21.27 -5.51 -2.31
CA ARG A 72 21.65 -6.91 -2.55
C ARG A 72 20.44 -7.77 -2.95
N LEU A 73 19.27 -7.55 -2.36
CA LEU A 73 18.03 -8.23 -2.75
C LEU A 73 17.62 -7.87 -4.18
N TRP A 74 17.77 -6.62 -4.61
CA TRP A 74 17.40 -6.18 -5.97
C TRP A 74 18.19 -6.88 -7.08
N GLU A 75 19.43 -7.28 -6.81
CA GLU A 75 20.27 -8.01 -7.76
C GLU A 75 19.73 -9.40 -8.07
N VAL A 76 19.13 -10.07 -7.06
CA VAL A 76 18.69 -11.47 -7.17
C VAL A 76 17.19 -11.65 -7.35
N ILE A 77 16.38 -10.63 -7.05
CA ILE A 77 14.91 -10.71 -7.17
C ILE A 77 14.50 -10.91 -8.63
N THR A 78 13.69 -11.94 -8.87
CA THR A 78 12.96 -12.10 -10.13
C THR A 78 11.65 -11.32 -10.04
N LEU A 79 11.56 -10.22 -10.80
CA LEU A 79 10.32 -9.44 -10.89
C LEU A 79 9.24 -10.18 -11.67
N SER A 80 7.98 -9.91 -11.29
CA SER A 80 6.82 -10.35 -12.07
C SER A 80 6.71 -9.66 -13.46
N GLY A 81 7.48 -8.61 -13.66
CA GLY A 81 7.39 -7.71 -14.81
C GLY A 81 6.40 -6.56 -14.60
N ALA A 82 5.66 -6.56 -13.51
CA ALA A 82 4.74 -5.49 -13.15
C ALA A 82 5.24 -4.75 -11.90
N ILE A 83 5.03 -3.43 -11.86
CA ILE A 83 5.20 -2.63 -10.66
C ILE A 83 3.94 -1.82 -10.39
N SER A 84 3.66 -1.59 -9.11
CA SER A 84 2.66 -0.64 -8.66
C SER A 84 3.36 0.49 -7.92
N ILE A 85 3.05 1.72 -8.31
CA ILE A 85 3.59 2.94 -7.71
C ILE A 85 2.43 3.68 -7.07
N ASP A 86 2.62 4.11 -5.84
CA ASP A 86 1.61 4.86 -5.09
C ASP A 86 2.30 5.71 -4.02
N GLU A 87 1.61 6.69 -3.44
CA GLU A 87 2.17 7.55 -2.42
C GLU A 87 1.21 7.77 -1.25
N VAL A 88 1.79 8.03 -0.08
CA VAL A 88 1.07 8.36 1.13
C VAL A 88 1.76 9.50 1.87
N PHE A 89 0.99 10.38 2.48
CA PHE A 89 1.56 11.46 3.27
C PHE A 89 1.85 11.04 4.72
N PHE A 90 2.90 11.65 5.28
CA PHE A 90 3.30 11.57 6.67
C PHE A 90 3.55 12.97 7.24
N LYS A 91 3.82 13.06 8.53
CA LYS A 91 4.30 14.28 9.18
C LYS A 91 5.78 14.13 9.54
N GLU A 92 6.57 15.16 9.23
CA GLU A 92 7.98 15.29 9.59
C GLU A 92 8.18 16.69 10.14
N LEU A 93 8.57 16.81 11.40
CA LEU A 93 8.68 18.08 12.10
C LEU A 93 7.43 18.99 11.92
N GLY A 94 6.24 18.38 11.97
CA GLY A 94 4.97 19.07 11.75
C GLY A 94 4.64 19.39 10.30
N ARG A 95 5.57 19.22 9.35
CA ARG A 95 5.36 19.43 7.92
C ARG A 95 4.83 18.17 7.25
N LYS A 96 4.05 18.34 6.20
CA LYS A 96 3.57 17.24 5.38
C LYS A 96 4.68 16.81 4.41
N ILE A 97 5.05 15.54 4.46
CA ILE A 97 5.93 14.88 3.51
C ILE A 97 5.21 13.70 2.85
N TRP A 98 5.81 13.13 1.82
CA TRP A 98 5.25 12.00 1.09
C TRP A 98 6.21 10.81 1.12
N GLY A 99 5.65 9.60 1.28
CA GLY A 99 6.37 8.36 1.04
C GLY A 99 5.90 7.77 -0.27
N VAL A 100 6.77 7.65 -1.26
CA VAL A 100 6.51 7.00 -2.55
C VAL A 100 6.94 5.55 -2.44
N VAL A 101 6.02 4.62 -2.70
CA VAL A 101 6.31 3.19 -2.68
C VAL A 101 6.26 2.61 -4.09
N ILE A 102 7.24 1.76 -4.41
CA ILE A 102 7.23 0.90 -5.60
C ILE A 102 7.19 -0.54 -5.10
N VAL A 103 6.17 -1.29 -5.49
CA VAL A 103 5.99 -2.69 -5.11
C VAL A 103 5.84 -3.57 -6.34
N ASP A 104 6.28 -4.81 -6.24
CA ASP A 104 5.86 -5.87 -7.16
C ASP A 104 4.48 -6.36 -6.71
N PRO A 105 3.41 -6.11 -7.48
CA PRO A 105 2.05 -6.38 -7.03
C PRO A 105 1.73 -7.87 -6.95
N LEU A 106 2.54 -8.75 -7.53
CA LEU A 106 2.32 -10.19 -7.50
C LEU A 106 2.94 -10.84 -6.27
N SER A 107 4.20 -10.55 -6.00
CA SER A 107 4.90 -11.02 -4.80
C SER A 107 4.52 -10.19 -3.57
N GLY A 108 4.14 -8.93 -3.75
CA GLY A 108 3.88 -7.96 -2.69
C GLY A 108 5.16 -7.35 -2.11
N LEU A 109 6.32 -7.61 -2.72
CA LEU A 109 7.61 -7.09 -2.28
C LEU A 109 7.67 -5.58 -2.43
N ILE A 110 8.15 -4.90 -1.41
CA ILE A 110 8.55 -3.50 -1.51
C ILE A 110 9.90 -3.46 -2.24
N LEU A 111 9.88 -2.89 -3.43
CA LEU A 111 11.09 -2.70 -4.24
C LEU A 111 11.77 -1.38 -3.88
N ARG A 112 10.99 -0.37 -3.53
CA ARG A 112 11.48 0.93 -3.09
C ARG A 112 10.45 1.62 -2.20
N LEU A 113 10.91 2.36 -1.19
CA LEU A 113 10.11 3.26 -0.38
C LEU A 113 10.94 4.49 -0.10
N GLU A 114 10.58 5.61 -0.73
CA GLU A 114 11.36 6.83 -0.71
C GLU A 114 10.58 7.99 -0.11
N ARG A 115 11.28 8.79 0.69
CA ARG A 115 10.79 10.07 1.20
C ARG A 115 10.84 11.13 0.11
N CYS A 116 9.74 11.87 -0.06
CA CYS A 116 9.66 13.06 -0.90
C CYS A 116 9.17 14.24 -0.06
N SER A 117 9.79 15.40 -0.22
CA SER A 117 9.37 16.62 0.48
C SER A 117 8.01 17.13 0.01
N GLU A 118 7.65 16.83 -1.25
CA GLU A 118 6.42 17.27 -1.89
C GLU A 118 5.83 16.22 -2.82
N ARG A 119 4.56 16.39 -3.18
CA ARG A 119 3.87 15.61 -4.22
C ARG A 119 3.94 16.36 -5.54
N SER A 120 5.11 16.36 -6.16
CA SER A 120 5.30 16.95 -7.50
C SER A 120 5.70 15.88 -8.52
N SER A 121 5.55 16.20 -9.81
CA SER A 121 6.00 15.32 -10.89
C SER A 121 7.52 15.10 -10.82
N ASP A 122 8.27 16.12 -10.43
CA ASP A 122 9.73 16.06 -10.34
C ASP A 122 10.19 15.18 -9.20
N ALA A 123 9.59 15.34 -8.00
CA ALA A 123 9.93 14.53 -6.84
C ALA A 123 9.61 13.03 -7.06
N VAL A 124 8.43 12.73 -7.58
CA VAL A 124 8.03 11.37 -7.94
C VAL A 124 8.85 10.85 -9.11
N GLY A 125 9.11 11.71 -10.10
CA GLY A 125 9.94 11.41 -11.28
C GLY A 125 11.35 11.00 -10.90
N LYS A 126 11.96 11.67 -9.91
CA LYS A 126 13.28 11.29 -9.40
C LYS A 126 13.28 9.89 -8.78
N VAL A 127 12.28 9.54 -7.98
CA VAL A 127 12.17 8.18 -7.40
C VAL A 127 12.06 7.12 -8.49
N ILE A 128 11.26 7.38 -9.52
CA ILE A 128 11.09 6.47 -10.68
C ILE A 128 12.39 6.38 -11.48
N GLN A 129 13.07 7.50 -11.71
CA GLN A 129 14.38 7.56 -12.39
C GLN A 129 15.43 6.73 -11.67
N ASP A 130 15.59 6.95 -10.36
CA ASP A 130 16.58 6.24 -9.54
C ASP A 130 16.28 4.74 -9.49
N PHE A 131 15.00 4.37 -9.45
CA PHE A 131 14.58 2.97 -9.51
C PHE A 131 14.90 2.35 -10.88
N ALA A 132 14.61 3.05 -11.97
CA ALA A 132 14.96 2.56 -13.32
C ALA A 132 16.47 2.40 -13.50
N ALA A 133 17.28 3.36 -13.00
CA ALA A 133 18.74 3.34 -13.04
C ALA A 133 19.35 2.20 -12.21
N ALA A 134 18.67 1.75 -11.16
CA ALA A 134 19.06 0.58 -10.35
C ALA A 134 18.87 -0.78 -11.07
N GLY A 135 18.75 -0.79 -12.41
CA GLY A 135 18.66 -2.01 -13.23
C GLY A 135 17.25 -2.52 -13.48
N PHE A 136 16.21 -1.75 -13.13
CA PHE A 136 14.82 -2.19 -13.30
C PHE A 136 14.19 -1.76 -14.64
N LYS A 137 14.80 -0.84 -15.38
CA LYS A 137 14.25 -0.26 -16.63
C LYS A 137 13.75 -1.30 -17.62
N GLU A 138 14.55 -2.31 -17.93
CA GLU A 138 14.22 -3.33 -18.93
C GLU A 138 13.37 -4.48 -18.34
N ARG A 139 13.32 -4.59 -17.01
CA ARG A 139 12.62 -5.64 -16.28
C ARG A 139 11.13 -5.33 -16.11
N VAL A 140 10.76 -4.03 -16.16
CA VAL A 140 9.38 -3.57 -15.98
C VAL A 140 8.65 -3.58 -17.33
N LYS A 141 7.52 -4.27 -17.39
CA LYS A 141 6.64 -4.39 -18.56
C LYS A 141 5.28 -3.71 -18.34
N LEU A 142 4.89 -3.53 -17.08
CA LEU A 142 3.63 -2.91 -16.69
C LEU A 142 3.85 -2.00 -15.49
N CYS A 143 3.47 -0.74 -15.61
CA CYS A 143 3.39 0.21 -14.50
C CYS A 143 1.93 0.44 -14.14
N LEU A 144 1.60 0.25 -12.87
CA LEU A 144 0.28 0.49 -12.31
C LEU A 144 0.35 1.68 -11.35
N THR A 145 -0.41 2.74 -11.63
CA THR A 145 -0.48 3.93 -10.76
C THR A 145 -1.93 4.35 -10.53
N ASP A 146 -2.15 5.27 -9.58
CA ASP A 146 -3.36 6.07 -9.60
C ASP A 146 -3.38 6.99 -10.84
N MET A 147 -4.36 7.88 -10.94
CA MET A 147 -4.48 8.81 -12.07
C MET A 147 -3.83 10.18 -11.77
N TYR A 148 -2.93 10.25 -10.81
CA TYR A 148 -2.18 11.48 -10.58
C TYR A 148 -1.30 11.81 -11.81
N ALA A 149 -1.47 13.01 -12.34
CA ALA A 149 -0.79 13.43 -13.56
C ALA A 149 0.74 13.38 -13.45
N GLY A 150 1.27 13.53 -12.23
CA GLY A 150 2.70 13.46 -11.94
C GLY A 150 3.38 12.13 -12.27
N TYR A 151 2.61 11.04 -12.48
CA TYR A 151 3.16 9.74 -12.90
C TYR A 151 3.31 9.59 -14.41
N LEU A 152 2.51 10.32 -15.20
CA LEU A 152 2.37 10.06 -16.65
C LEU A 152 3.70 10.21 -17.39
N GLU A 153 4.35 11.34 -17.22
CA GLU A 153 5.60 11.65 -17.94
C GLU A 153 6.78 10.84 -17.40
N PRO A 154 7.04 10.75 -16.07
CA PRO A 154 8.10 9.91 -15.54
C PRO A 154 8.01 8.45 -15.97
N VAL A 155 6.82 7.84 -15.93
CA VAL A 155 6.64 6.43 -16.37
C VAL A 155 6.97 6.30 -17.86
N ARG A 156 6.51 7.23 -18.71
CA ARG A 156 6.80 7.23 -20.15
C ARG A 156 8.29 7.37 -20.45
N ILE A 157 9.01 8.23 -19.72
CA ILE A 157 10.44 8.50 -19.93
C ILE A 157 11.30 7.34 -19.45
N PHE A 158 11.08 6.91 -18.22
CA PHE A 158 11.98 5.96 -17.55
C PHE A 158 11.64 4.50 -17.82
N PHE A 159 10.38 4.21 -18.18
CA PHE A 159 9.93 2.87 -18.58
C PHE A 159 9.26 2.88 -19.97
N PRO A 160 9.97 3.28 -21.03
CA PRO A 160 9.37 3.49 -22.36
C PRO A 160 8.79 2.21 -23.00
N LYS A 161 9.22 1.02 -22.54
CA LYS A 161 8.70 -0.28 -22.98
C LYS A 161 7.58 -0.82 -22.11
N ALA A 162 7.29 -0.16 -21.00
CA ALA A 162 6.24 -0.56 -20.10
C ALA A 162 4.89 0.01 -20.51
N VAL A 163 3.87 -0.79 -20.34
CA VAL A 163 2.48 -0.37 -20.49
C VAL A 163 2.04 0.35 -19.20
N HIS A 164 1.39 1.50 -19.32
CA HIS A 164 0.91 2.27 -18.18
C HIS A 164 -0.59 2.05 -17.94
N GLN A 165 -0.94 1.37 -16.86
CA GLN A 165 -2.30 1.05 -16.46
C GLN A 165 -2.75 1.90 -15.27
N PHE A 166 -3.93 2.51 -15.36
CA PHE A 166 -4.55 3.18 -14.22
C PHE A 166 -5.20 2.19 -13.26
N CYS A 167 -5.02 2.42 -11.98
CA CYS A 167 -5.54 1.58 -10.91
C CYS A 167 -7.07 1.58 -10.86
N TRP A 168 -7.69 0.45 -11.11
CA TRP A 168 -9.14 0.29 -11.05
C TRP A 168 -9.73 0.42 -9.64
N PHE A 169 -8.94 0.21 -8.60
CA PHE A 169 -9.37 0.49 -7.23
C PHE A 169 -9.63 1.99 -7.05
N HIS A 170 -8.67 2.84 -7.45
CA HIS A 170 -8.82 4.30 -7.37
C HIS A 170 -9.97 4.80 -8.24
N ILE A 171 -10.09 4.30 -9.46
CA ILE A 171 -11.20 4.63 -10.36
C ILE A 171 -12.53 4.30 -9.70
N ASN A 172 -12.70 3.06 -9.23
CA ASN A 172 -13.96 2.58 -8.69
C ASN A 172 -14.33 3.21 -7.35
N CYS A 173 -13.37 3.45 -6.46
CA CYS A 173 -13.63 3.94 -5.09
C CYS A 173 -13.63 5.48 -5.02
N PHE A 174 -12.63 6.14 -5.62
CA PHE A 174 -12.40 7.57 -5.41
C PHE A 174 -12.97 8.47 -6.50
N HIS A 175 -13.27 7.94 -7.69
CA HIS A 175 -13.89 8.73 -8.77
C HIS A 175 -15.32 8.30 -9.02
N ILE A 176 -15.54 7.10 -9.50
CA ILE A 176 -16.89 6.58 -9.79
C ILE A 176 -17.70 6.38 -8.51
N GLY A 177 -17.11 5.73 -7.51
CA GLY A 177 -17.75 5.48 -6.22
C GLY A 177 -18.06 6.76 -5.44
N ALA A 178 -17.17 7.76 -5.48
CA ALA A 178 -17.42 9.07 -4.88
C ALA A 178 -18.66 9.74 -5.50
N THR A 179 -18.82 9.67 -6.84
CA THR A 179 -19.98 10.21 -7.55
C THR A 179 -21.25 9.47 -7.16
N VAL A 180 -21.22 8.14 -7.05
CA VAL A 180 -22.35 7.34 -6.56
C VAL A 180 -22.70 7.71 -5.11
N HIS A 181 -21.68 7.96 -4.27
CA HIS A 181 -21.90 8.38 -2.89
C HIS A 181 -22.50 9.79 -2.78
N GLN A 182 -22.09 10.71 -3.67
CA GLN A 182 -22.72 12.03 -3.77
C GLN A 182 -24.23 11.93 -4.13
N ALA A 183 -24.57 11.07 -5.09
CA ALA A 183 -25.96 10.79 -5.45
C ALA A 183 -26.75 10.21 -4.25
N LYS A 184 -26.15 9.29 -3.49
CA LYS A 184 -26.74 8.73 -2.27
C LYS A 184 -27.00 9.81 -1.22
N ARG A 185 -26.03 10.68 -0.96
CA ARG A 185 -26.18 11.80 -0.01
C ARG A 185 -27.27 12.77 -0.45
N ALA A 186 -27.44 13.01 -1.75
CA ALA A 186 -28.54 13.85 -2.25
C ALA A 186 -29.90 13.22 -1.94
N TYR A 187 -30.04 11.92 -2.16
CA TYR A 187 -31.23 11.16 -1.78
C TYR A 187 -31.50 11.22 -0.27
N GLU A 188 -30.48 10.96 0.57
CA GLU A 188 -30.60 11.00 2.03
C GLU A 188 -31.03 12.40 2.54
N ARG A 189 -30.54 13.48 1.91
CA ARG A 189 -30.98 14.86 2.22
C ARG A 189 -32.43 15.07 1.88
N ALA A 190 -32.90 14.62 0.71
CA ALA A 190 -34.29 14.74 0.30
C ALA A 190 -35.23 13.94 1.22
N VAL A 191 -34.82 12.73 1.65
CA VAL A 191 -35.57 11.95 2.65
C VAL A 191 -35.70 12.70 3.98
N LYS A 192 -34.60 13.29 4.46
CA LYS A 192 -34.61 14.08 5.70
C LYS A 192 -35.47 15.34 5.60
N ALA A 193 -35.46 16.02 4.45
CA ALA A 193 -36.29 17.21 4.23
C ALA A 193 -37.77 16.87 4.29
N LEU A 194 -38.19 15.80 3.61
CA LEU A 194 -39.59 15.32 3.66
C LEU A 194 -39.99 14.90 5.08
N ALA A 195 -39.13 14.14 5.79
CA ALA A 195 -39.43 13.73 7.17
C ALA A 195 -39.48 14.92 8.14
N ALA A 196 -38.67 15.95 7.93
CA ALA A 196 -38.72 17.18 8.73
C ALA A 196 -40.03 17.97 8.47
N PHE A 197 -40.48 18.02 7.21
CA PHE A 197 -41.77 18.61 6.84
C PHE A 197 -42.91 17.86 7.51
N ASP A 198 -42.97 16.52 7.36
CA ASP A 198 -44.05 15.67 7.92
C ASP A 198 -44.09 15.74 9.47
N LYS A 199 -42.92 15.98 10.11
CA LYS A 199 -42.85 16.19 11.57
C LYS A 199 -43.36 17.56 12.02
N LYS A 200 -43.19 18.60 11.19
CA LYS A 200 -43.55 19.97 11.51
C LYS A 200 -45.05 20.25 11.25
N HIS A 201 -45.59 19.63 10.23
CA HIS A 201 -46.96 19.87 9.77
C HIS A 201 -47.84 18.64 10.02
N HIS A 202 -48.94 18.88 10.71
CA HIS A 202 -49.93 17.83 11.04
C HIS A 202 -51.17 17.97 10.15
N SER A 203 -51.86 16.87 9.89
CA SER A 203 -53.08 16.83 9.12
C SER A 203 -54.24 17.52 9.89
N PRO A 204 -55.16 18.27 9.21
CA PRO A 204 -55.17 18.47 7.75
C PRO A 204 -54.20 19.59 7.29
N LEU A 205 -53.48 19.31 6.18
CA LEU A 205 -52.58 20.27 5.56
C LEU A 205 -53.39 21.32 4.75
N SER A 206 -52.93 22.55 4.74
CA SER A 206 -53.40 23.61 3.82
C SER A 206 -52.99 23.28 2.38
N ASP A 207 -53.58 23.97 1.40
CA ASP A 207 -53.29 23.75 -0.03
C ASP A 207 -51.79 24.08 -0.35
N ALA A 208 -51.24 25.11 0.29
CA ALA A 208 -49.85 25.45 0.14
C ALA A 208 -48.93 24.34 0.68
N GLU A 209 -49.21 23.82 1.87
CA GLU A 209 -48.44 22.73 2.49
C GLU A 209 -48.57 21.41 1.71
N ARG A 210 -49.74 21.15 1.11
CA ARG A 210 -49.89 19.99 0.22
C ARG A 210 -49.02 20.10 -1.02
N ARG A 211 -48.91 21.28 -1.63
CA ARG A 211 -48.01 21.52 -2.77
C ARG A 211 -46.56 21.35 -2.38
N GLU A 212 -46.12 21.99 -1.28
CA GLU A 212 -44.75 21.85 -0.78
C GLU A 212 -44.38 20.39 -0.49
N ARG A 213 -45.27 19.64 0.15
CA ARG A 213 -45.09 18.21 0.39
C ARG A 213 -44.93 17.41 -0.90
N GLN A 214 -45.76 17.71 -1.93
CA GLN A 214 -45.69 17.07 -3.24
C GLN A 214 -44.34 17.35 -3.90
N ASP A 215 -43.80 18.58 -3.82
CA ASP A 215 -42.51 18.95 -4.35
C ASP A 215 -41.40 18.21 -3.63
N LEU A 216 -41.46 18.07 -2.31
CA LEU A 216 -40.49 17.30 -1.53
C LEU A 216 -40.51 15.80 -1.87
N VAL A 217 -41.69 15.21 -2.09
CA VAL A 217 -41.86 13.84 -2.55
C VAL A 217 -41.25 13.66 -3.93
N ALA A 218 -41.57 14.57 -4.87
CA ALA A 218 -41.01 14.55 -6.22
C ALA A 218 -39.47 14.66 -6.21
N ALA A 219 -38.90 15.55 -5.40
CA ALA A 219 -37.47 15.73 -5.22
C ALA A 219 -36.79 14.47 -4.64
N ARG A 220 -37.40 13.85 -3.62
CA ARG A 220 -36.92 12.57 -3.05
C ARG A 220 -36.91 11.48 -4.10
N ASP A 221 -37.99 11.32 -4.86
CA ASP A 221 -38.12 10.25 -5.85
C ASP A 221 -37.17 10.47 -7.04
N GLN A 222 -36.94 11.71 -7.43
CA GLN A 222 -35.95 12.05 -8.44
C GLN A 222 -34.53 11.74 -7.95
N ALA A 223 -34.20 12.14 -6.74
CA ALA A 223 -32.89 11.85 -6.16
C ALA A 223 -32.63 10.33 -6.02
N HIS A 224 -33.67 9.57 -5.66
CA HIS A 224 -33.62 8.11 -5.61
C HIS A 224 -33.33 7.50 -6.98
N ARG A 225 -34.08 7.92 -8.03
CA ARG A 225 -33.82 7.49 -9.41
C ARG A 225 -32.41 7.82 -9.87
N TYR A 226 -31.88 8.99 -9.51
CA TYR A 226 -30.51 9.38 -9.84
C TYR A 226 -29.48 8.48 -9.15
N TRP A 227 -29.63 8.20 -7.86
CA TRP A 227 -28.77 7.29 -7.13
C TRP A 227 -28.80 5.88 -7.72
N GLN A 228 -29.97 5.31 -7.97
CA GLN A 228 -30.10 3.99 -8.60
C GLN A 228 -29.45 3.95 -9.99
N GLY A 229 -29.64 5.00 -10.80
CA GLY A 229 -29.04 5.14 -12.12
C GLY A 229 -27.50 5.17 -12.03
N ALA A 230 -26.94 5.92 -11.08
CA ALA A 230 -25.50 5.97 -10.83
C ALA A 230 -24.94 4.61 -10.41
N GLN A 231 -25.59 3.90 -9.49
CA GLN A 231 -25.20 2.54 -9.10
C GLN A 231 -25.27 1.54 -10.27
N ARG A 232 -26.31 1.64 -11.10
CA ARG A 232 -26.44 0.78 -12.29
C ARG A 232 -25.30 1.04 -13.27
N PHE A 233 -24.96 2.29 -13.51
CA PHE A 233 -23.84 2.67 -14.39
C PHE A 233 -22.51 2.12 -13.87
N GLN A 234 -22.21 2.29 -12.58
CA GLN A 234 -21.03 1.71 -11.93
C GLN A 234 -20.96 0.19 -12.12
N ARG A 235 -22.07 -0.52 -11.89
CA ARG A 235 -22.12 -1.99 -12.09
C ARG A 235 -21.83 -2.39 -13.53
N LEU A 236 -22.40 -1.65 -14.50
CA LEU A 236 -22.16 -1.91 -15.92
C LEU A 236 -20.71 -1.67 -16.31
N LEU A 237 -20.10 -0.60 -15.80
CA LEU A 237 -18.69 -0.30 -15.98
C LEU A 237 -17.80 -1.43 -15.43
N MET A 238 -18.06 -1.84 -14.18
CA MET A 238 -17.27 -2.91 -13.56
C MET A 238 -17.41 -4.26 -14.30
N ARG A 239 -18.54 -4.54 -14.92
CA ARG A 239 -18.72 -5.72 -15.78
C ARG A 239 -17.90 -5.63 -17.06
N SER A 240 -17.64 -4.43 -17.57
CA SER A 240 -16.84 -4.25 -18.78
C SER A 240 -15.39 -4.75 -18.62
N LEU A 241 -14.85 -4.72 -17.39
CA LEU A 241 -13.51 -5.22 -17.07
C LEU A 241 -13.36 -6.76 -17.17
N TRP A 242 -14.47 -7.48 -17.28
CA TRP A 242 -14.50 -8.93 -17.23
C TRP A 242 -15.01 -9.53 -18.56
N LEU A 243 -14.91 -8.74 -19.63
CA LEU A 243 -15.23 -9.22 -20.98
C LEU A 243 -14.05 -10.01 -21.56
N PRO A 244 -14.30 -10.97 -22.46
CA PRO A 244 -13.27 -11.92 -22.89
C PRO A 244 -12.17 -11.32 -23.78
N THR A 245 -12.39 -10.16 -24.40
CA THR A 245 -11.43 -9.53 -25.31
C THR A 245 -11.33 -8.01 -25.08
N LEU A 246 -10.21 -7.42 -25.48
CA LEU A 246 -10.02 -5.98 -25.49
C LEU A 246 -11.09 -5.29 -26.35
N ASP A 247 -11.37 -5.83 -27.53
CA ASP A 247 -12.37 -5.27 -28.44
C ASP A 247 -13.75 -5.21 -27.78
N ALA A 248 -14.21 -6.30 -27.18
CA ALA A 248 -15.49 -6.35 -26.47
C ALA A 248 -15.52 -5.36 -25.28
N ALA A 249 -14.41 -5.26 -24.51
CA ALA A 249 -14.31 -4.35 -23.39
C ALA A 249 -14.28 -2.88 -23.85
N THR A 250 -13.54 -2.59 -24.92
CA THR A 250 -13.46 -1.26 -25.54
C THR A 250 -14.82 -0.84 -26.10
N THR A 251 -15.45 -1.71 -26.88
CA THR A 251 -16.80 -1.47 -27.43
C THR A 251 -17.80 -1.15 -26.31
N ARG A 252 -17.75 -1.90 -25.22
CA ARG A 252 -18.63 -1.68 -24.06
C ARG A 252 -18.33 -0.39 -23.33
N LEU A 253 -17.07 -0.07 -23.14
CA LEU A 253 -16.64 1.20 -22.52
C LEU A 253 -17.09 2.38 -23.37
N ASP A 254 -16.87 2.32 -24.69
CA ASP A 254 -17.29 3.37 -25.64
C ASP A 254 -18.81 3.54 -25.71
N GLN A 255 -19.57 2.45 -25.58
CA GLN A 255 -21.03 2.53 -25.42
C GLN A 255 -21.43 3.28 -24.17
N LEU A 256 -20.81 2.97 -23.01
CA LEU A 256 -21.07 3.67 -21.76
C LEU A 256 -20.74 5.16 -21.84
N ILE A 257 -19.59 5.50 -22.43
CA ILE A 257 -19.14 6.90 -22.64
C ILE A 257 -20.14 7.64 -23.53
N ARG A 258 -20.60 7.02 -24.64
CA ARG A 258 -21.54 7.60 -25.61
C ARG A 258 -22.94 7.80 -25.04
N VAL A 259 -23.40 6.91 -24.21
CA VAL A 259 -24.75 6.93 -23.65
C VAL A 259 -24.84 7.86 -22.45
N ALA A 260 -23.79 7.98 -21.65
CA ALA A 260 -23.80 8.76 -20.41
C ALA A 260 -24.29 10.21 -20.58
N PRO A 261 -23.86 11.00 -21.59
CA PRO A 261 -24.34 12.38 -21.78
C PRO A 261 -25.83 12.48 -22.13
N LYS A 262 -26.41 11.40 -22.69
CA LYS A 262 -27.81 11.35 -23.13
C LYS A 262 -28.79 10.99 -22.00
N VAL A 263 -28.29 10.52 -20.87
CA VAL A 263 -29.09 10.14 -19.73
C VAL A 263 -29.40 11.38 -18.89
N GLN A 264 -30.67 11.61 -18.55
CA GLN A 264 -31.07 12.69 -17.65
C GLN A 264 -30.70 12.37 -16.19
N ASN A 265 -29.39 12.20 -15.95
CA ASN A 265 -28.83 11.93 -14.63
C ASN A 265 -27.46 12.59 -14.54
N PRO A 266 -27.31 13.68 -13.77
CA PRO A 266 -26.08 14.45 -13.72
C PRO A 266 -24.88 13.62 -13.19
N TYR A 267 -25.12 12.67 -12.31
CA TYR A 267 -24.08 11.79 -11.79
C TYR A 267 -23.58 10.80 -12.84
N VAL A 268 -24.46 10.26 -13.68
CA VAL A 268 -24.09 9.40 -14.82
C VAL A 268 -23.30 10.20 -15.84
N GLN A 269 -23.72 11.43 -16.14
CA GLN A 269 -23.00 12.34 -17.05
C GLN A 269 -21.58 12.62 -16.54
N THR A 270 -21.43 12.93 -15.25
CA THR A 270 -20.11 13.15 -14.60
C THR A 270 -19.21 11.93 -14.73
N MET A 271 -19.76 10.72 -14.45
CA MET A 271 -18.99 9.48 -14.61
C MET A 271 -18.58 9.21 -16.05
N GLY A 272 -19.49 9.48 -17.01
CA GLY A 272 -19.20 9.34 -18.44
C GLY A 272 -18.11 10.28 -18.93
N ALA A 273 -18.15 11.54 -18.51
CA ALA A 273 -17.11 12.53 -18.83
C ALA A 273 -15.75 12.14 -18.26
N PHE A 274 -15.71 11.64 -17.01
CA PHE A 274 -14.51 11.11 -16.41
C PHE A 274 -13.92 9.94 -17.21
N LEU A 275 -14.75 8.97 -17.62
CA LEU A 275 -14.29 7.83 -18.42
C LEU A 275 -13.77 8.25 -19.80
N ALA A 276 -14.43 9.22 -20.45
CA ALA A 276 -14.00 9.76 -21.73
C ALA A 276 -12.59 10.39 -21.63
N LYS A 277 -12.37 11.19 -20.59
CA LYS A 277 -11.07 11.85 -20.34
C LYS A 277 -9.93 10.85 -20.14
N HIS A 278 -10.17 9.73 -19.45
CA HIS A 278 -9.13 8.77 -19.05
C HIS A 278 -9.14 7.47 -19.86
N ARG A 279 -9.90 7.42 -20.97
CA ARG A 279 -10.17 6.22 -21.77
C ARG A 279 -8.93 5.40 -22.10
N VAL A 280 -7.84 6.04 -22.47
CA VAL A 280 -6.60 5.37 -22.94
C VAL A 280 -5.96 4.50 -21.87
N GLY A 281 -5.93 4.93 -20.61
CA GLY A 281 -5.29 4.19 -19.51
C GLY A 281 -6.17 3.15 -18.81
N LEU A 282 -7.46 2.98 -19.22
CA LEU A 282 -8.41 2.18 -18.46
C LEU A 282 -8.33 0.67 -18.73
N LEU A 283 -8.04 0.27 -19.98
CA LEU A 283 -8.10 -1.12 -20.43
C LEU A 283 -6.76 -1.66 -20.91
N VAL A 284 -5.68 -0.96 -20.60
CA VAL A 284 -4.34 -1.26 -21.11
C VAL A 284 -3.87 -2.65 -20.66
N PHE A 285 -4.33 -3.13 -19.51
CA PHE A 285 -4.02 -4.47 -19.01
C PHE A 285 -4.42 -5.60 -19.98
N TYR A 286 -5.41 -5.36 -20.83
CA TYR A 286 -5.80 -6.31 -21.87
C TYR A 286 -4.70 -6.57 -22.88
N THR A 287 -3.89 -5.57 -23.23
CA THR A 287 -2.76 -5.75 -24.16
C THR A 287 -1.74 -6.75 -23.62
N CYS A 288 -1.54 -6.77 -22.30
CA CYS A 288 -0.71 -7.76 -21.63
C CYS A 288 -1.32 -9.17 -21.67
N LEU A 289 -2.64 -9.29 -21.77
CA LEU A 289 -3.34 -10.55 -21.88
C LEU A 289 -3.39 -11.06 -23.33
N GLU A 290 -3.59 -10.18 -24.30
CA GLU A 290 -3.73 -10.52 -25.72
C GLU A 290 -2.45 -11.06 -26.33
N SER A 291 -1.29 -10.64 -25.86
CA SER A 291 -0.01 -11.25 -26.25
C SER A 291 0.08 -12.76 -25.95
N ARG A 292 -0.89 -13.31 -25.20
CA ARG A 292 -1.01 -14.71 -24.81
C ARG A 292 -2.34 -15.34 -25.32
N GLN A 293 -2.79 -14.94 -26.48
CA GLN A 293 -4.13 -15.18 -27.07
C GLN A 293 -4.65 -16.61 -27.10
N HIS A 294 -3.79 -17.63 -27.15
CA HIS A 294 -4.26 -19.04 -27.24
C HIS A 294 -5.07 -19.48 -26.00
N THR A 295 -4.89 -18.84 -24.87
CA THR A 295 -5.60 -19.18 -23.62
C THR A 295 -6.88 -18.38 -23.43
N LEU A 296 -6.95 -17.16 -23.97
CA LEU A 296 -8.11 -16.25 -23.82
C LEU A 296 -9.36 -16.72 -24.57
N LYS A 297 -9.19 -17.40 -25.69
CA LYS A 297 -10.31 -17.95 -26.49
C LYS A 297 -11.19 -18.97 -25.74
N ARG A 298 -10.69 -19.52 -24.61
CA ARG A 298 -11.39 -20.49 -23.77
C ARG A 298 -12.00 -19.88 -22.50
N LEU A 299 -11.88 -18.58 -22.31
CA LEU A 299 -12.32 -17.94 -21.08
C LEU A 299 -13.80 -17.63 -21.11
N SER A 300 -14.50 -18.10 -20.10
CA SER A 300 -15.86 -17.71 -19.84
C SER A 300 -15.93 -16.31 -19.22
N ARG A 301 -17.14 -15.77 -19.12
CA ARG A 301 -17.45 -14.35 -18.83
C ARG A 301 -17.40 -13.99 -17.35
N SER A 302 -16.90 -14.85 -16.45
CA SER A 302 -16.98 -14.61 -15.01
C SER A 302 -15.71 -14.03 -14.41
N LYS A 303 -15.88 -13.15 -13.43
CA LYS A 303 -14.76 -12.58 -12.63
C LYS A 303 -13.90 -13.67 -11.98
N GLN A 304 -14.54 -14.78 -11.59
CA GLN A 304 -13.87 -15.89 -10.90
C GLN A 304 -12.81 -16.57 -11.78
N GLU A 305 -13.01 -16.57 -13.10
CA GLU A 305 -12.08 -17.17 -14.05
C GLU A 305 -10.94 -16.22 -14.46
N TRP A 306 -11.23 -14.92 -14.55
CA TRP A 306 -10.22 -13.92 -14.88
C TRP A 306 -9.21 -13.67 -13.76
N MET A 307 -9.65 -13.66 -12.50
CA MET A 307 -8.76 -13.36 -11.37
C MET A 307 -7.58 -14.33 -11.23
N PRO A 308 -7.75 -15.66 -11.37
CA PRO A 308 -6.64 -16.59 -11.40
C PRO A 308 -5.67 -16.33 -12.55
N LEU A 309 -6.18 -15.95 -13.73
CA LEU A 309 -5.36 -15.66 -14.91
C LEU A 309 -4.57 -14.38 -14.77
N LEU A 310 -5.20 -13.29 -14.31
CA LEU A 310 -4.52 -12.03 -14.02
C LEU A 310 -3.36 -12.25 -13.02
N LYS A 311 -3.57 -13.10 -12.02
CA LYS A 311 -2.51 -13.49 -11.08
C LYS A 311 -1.41 -14.34 -11.74
N ARG A 312 -1.80 -15.37 -12.49
CA ARG A 312 -0.86 -16.28 -13.16
C ARG A 312 0.02 -15.54 -14.18
N TRP A 313 -0.52 -14.50 -14.82
CA TRP A 313 0.18 -13.76 -15.86
C TRP A 313 0.80 -12.45 -15.35
N ALA A 314 0.76 -12.22 -14.03
CA ALA A 314 1.30 -11.00 -13.41
C ALA A 314 0.71 -9.71 -14.03
N VAL A 315 -0.61 -9.71 -14.30
CA VAL A 315 -1.32 -8.53 -14.82
C VAL A 315 -2.22 -7.96 -13.73
N PRO A 316 -1.70 -7.14 -12.84
CA PRO A 316 -2.51 -6.48 -11.83
C PRO A 316 -3.36 -5.39 -12.47
N ILE A 317 -4.58 -5.23 -11.96
CA ILE A 317 -5.48 -4.13 -12.35
C ILE A 317 -5.72 -3.14 -11.21
N THR A 318 -5.16 -3.41 -10.02
CA THR A 318 -5.32 -2.56 -8.84
C THR A 318 -4.00 -2.43 -8.08
N SER A 319 -3.78 -1.28 -7.44
CA SER A 319 -2.63 -1.01 -6.56
C SER A 319 -2.80 -1.58 -5.13
N ASN A 320 -3.65 -2.59 -4.94
CA ASN A 320 -3.92 -3.16 -3.61
C ASN A 320 -2.66 -3.60 -2.86
N ALA A 321 -1.58 -3.95 -3.57
CA ALA A 321 -0.31 -4.29 -2.95
C ALA A 321 0.32 -3.06 -2.25
N ALA A 322 0.35 -1.90 -2.92
CA ALA A 322 0.84 -0.65 -2.34
C ALA A 322 -0.04 -0.18 -1.17
N GLU A 323 -1.37 -0.24 -1.33
CA GLU A 323 -2.33 0.05 -0.26
C GLU A 323 -2.11 -0.84 0.98
N HIS A 324 -1.80 -2.12 0.77
CA HIS A 324 -1.48 -3.04 1.86
C HIS A 324 -0.19 -2.65 2.58
N VAL A 325 0.86 -2.27 1.84
CA VAL A 325 2.10 -1.73 2.40
C VAL A 325 1.83 -0.52 3.27
N PHE A 326 1.07 0.46 2.78
CA PHE A 326 0.72 1.66 3.54
C PHE A 326 -0.08 1.34 4.80
N ARG A 327 -1.01 0.40 4.74
CA ARG A 327 -1.75 -0.06 5.93
C ARG A 327 -0.81 -0.67 6.97
N CYS A 328 0.19 -1.43 6.55
CA CYS A 328 1.20 -1.97 7.45
C CYS A 328 2.10 -0.87 8.02
N LEU A 329 2.58 0.06 7.19
CA LEU A 329 3.43 1.17 7.59
C LEU A 329 2.71 2.10 8.59
N ARG A 330 1.44 2.42 8.35
CA ARG A 330 0.63 3.24 9.26
C ARG A 330 0.54 2.67 10.68
N ARG A 331 0.61 1.34 10.87
CA ARG A 331 0.62 0.72 12.20
C ARG A 331 1.85 1.09 13.04
N TYR A 332 2.93 1.50 12.39
CA TYR A 332 4.12 2.04 13.06
C TYR A 332 3.99 3.54 13.26
N THR A 333 3.53 4.26 12.23
CA THR A 333 3.50 5.72 12.25
C THR A 333 2.33 6.31 13.07
N HIS A 334 1.24 5.57 13.28
CA HIS A 334 0.16 6.00 14.18
C HIS A 334 0.58 6.13 15.63
N GLN A 335 1.67 5.46 16.03
CA GLN A 335 2.25 5.56 17.37
C GLN A 335 3.34 6.65 17.46
N MET A 336 3.60 7.34 16.37
CA MET A 336 4.59 8.41 16.25
C MET A 336 3.87 9.71 15.95
N ASP A 337 4.14 10.78 16.69
CA ASP A 337 3.57 12.09 16.39
C ASP A 337 4.08 12.62 15.05
N HIS A 338 5.38 12.44 14.79
CA HIS A 338 6.06 12.83 13.55
C HIS A 338 7.45 12.19 13.45
N PHE A 339 8.06 12.25 12.29
CA PHE A 339 9.47 11.96 12.09
C PHE A 339 10.34 13.18 12.46
N GLY A 340 11.55 12.92 12.99
CA GLY A 340 12.42 13.98 13.49
C GLY A 340 13.25 14.69 12.42
N THR A 341 13.75 13.95 11.40
CA THR A 341 14.60 14.47 10.32
C THR A 341 14.37 13.71 9.04
N GLU A 342 14.82 14.28 7.92
CA GLU A 342 14.77 13.62 6.61
C GLU A 342 15.51 12.28 6.59
N ASP A 343 16.73 12.28 7.11
CA ASP A 343 17.57 11.08 7.19
C ASP A 343 16.93 10.01 8.10
N ALA A 344 16.41 10.39 9.26
CA ALA A 344 15.71 9.45 10.15
C ALA A 344 14.46 8.86 9.49
N THR A 345 13.72 9.67 8.72
CA THR A 345 12.55 9.21 7.96
C THR A 345 12.96 8.19 6.91
N GLN A 346 13.99 8.49 6.10
CA GLN A 346 14.44 7.59 5.05
C GLN A 346 15.01 6.29 5.61
N ARG A 347 15.85 6.36 6.64
CA ARG A 347 16.38 5.17 7.32
C ARG A 347 15.26 4.29 7.89
N PHE A 348 14.21 4.90 8.43
CA PHE A 348 13.07 4.13 8.91
C PHE A 348 12.28 3.48 7.75
N PHE A 349 12.14 4.15 6.62
CA PHE A 349 11.51 3.59 5.43
C PHE A 349 12.31 2.40 4.88
N ASP A 350 13.63 2.50 4.82
CA ASP A 350 14.50 1.40 4.41
C ASP A 350 14.40 0.21 5.37
N LEU A 351 14.45 0.48 6.67
CA LEU A 351 14.31 -0.52 7.71
C LEU A 351 12.95 -1.23 7.65
N PHE A 352 11.88 -0.47 7.46
CA PHE A 352 10.54 -1.02 7.30
C PHE A 352 10.44 -1.86 6.04
N ALA A 353 10.91 -1.37 4.89
CA ALA A 353 10.85 -2.07 3.61
C ALA A 353 11.63 -3.40 3.67
N PHE A 354 12.83 -3.37 4.23
CA PHE A 354 13.63 -4.57 4.44
C PHE A 354 12.89 -5.59 5.31
N TYR A 355 12.52 -5.18 6.52
CA TYR A 355 11.82 -6.08 7.46
C TYR A 355 10.49 -6.61 6.90
N TYR A 356 9.73 -5.77 6.20
CA TYR A 356 8.48 -6.18 5.55
C TYR A 356 8.70 -7.31 4.55
N ASN A 357 9.78 -7.25 3.78
CA ASN A 357 10.11 -8.24 2.75
C ASN A 357 10.62 -9.57 3.33
N VAL A 358 11.46 -9.51 4.38
CA VAL A 358 12.16 -10.70 4.90
C VAL A 358 11.39 -11.41 6.02
N ARG A 359 10.52 -10.72 6.75
CA ARG A 359 9.80 -11.32 7.89
C ARG A 359 8.94 -12.51 7.49
N ILE A 360 8.93 -13.54 8.31
CA ILE A 360 8.00 -14.66 8.17
C ILE A 360 6.58 -14.20 8.53
N LEU A 361 5.63 -14.48 7.66
CA LEU A 361 4.22 -14.14 7.87
C LEU A 361 3.58 -15.18 8.81
N ARG A 362 2.89 -14.69 9.85
CA ARG A 362 2.28 -15.53 10.88
C ARG A 362 0.80 -15.83 10.64
N ALA A 363 0.25 -15.39 9.52
CA ALA A 363 -1.14 -15.63 9.16
C ALA A 363 -1.40 -15.39 7.68
N GLY A 364 -2.50 -15.98 7.16
CA GLY A 364 -2.97 -15.79 5.81
C GLY A 364 -2.40 -16.81 4.82
N LYS A 365 -2.60 -16.56 3.52
CA LYS A 365 -2.23 -17.52 2.45
C LYS A 365 -0.73 -17.81 2.33
N ARG A 366 0.12 -17.01 2.96
CA ARG A 366 1.59 -17.12 2.93
C ARG A 366 2.15 -17.37 4.34
N GLU A 367 1.33 -17.89 5.23
CA GLU A 367 1.77 -18.25 6.58
C GLU A 367 2.97 -19.19 6.53
N GLY A 368 3.95 -18.97 7.41
CA GLY A 368 5.19 -19.72 7.46
C GLY A 368 6.25 -19.31 6.43
N ASN A 369 5.93 -18.38 5.50
CA ASN A 369 6.88 -17.92 4.48
C ASN A 369 7.08 -16.40 4.57
N SER A 370 8.25 -15.93 4.12
CA SER A 370 8.48 -14.52 3.83
C SER A 370 7.96 -14.16 2.43
N LEU A 371 7.87 -12.85 2.15
CA LEU A 371 7.57 -12.41 0.78
C LEU A 371 8.70 -12.77 -0.18
N LEU A 372 9.94 -12.77 0.28
CA LEU A 372 11.10 -13.16 -0.52
C LEU A 372 11.06 -14.65 -0.89
N ALA A 373 10.73 -15.53 0.05
CA ALA A 373 10.52 -16.95 -0.25
C ALA A 373 9.41 -17.15 -1.30
N SER A 374 8.34 -16.34 -1.22
CA SER A 374 7.27 -16.33 -2.23
C SER A 374 7.73 -15.82 -3.61
N ALA A 375 8.83 -15.07 -3.67
CA ALA A 375 9.48 -14.61 -4.89
C ALA A 375 10.66 -15.49 -5.31
N HIS A 376 10.77 -16.69 -4.73
CA HIS A 376 11.83 -17.68 -5.01
C HIS A 376 13.25 -17.16 -4.73
N VAL A 377 13.41 -16.25 -3.76
CA VAL A 377 14.71 -15.79 -3.29
C VAL A 377 15.15 -16.67 -2.12
N ASP A 378 16.30 -17.31 -2.28
CA ASP A 378 16.96 -18.04 -1.22
C ASP A 378 17.71 -17.05 -0.32
N VAL A 379 17.04 -16.68 0.76
CA VAL A 379 17.50 -15.65 1.72
C VAL A 379 18.73 -16.14 2.48
N GLU A 380 18.75 -17.42 2.88
CA GLU A 380 19.85 -18.01 3.62
C GLU A 380 21.14 -18.05 2.78
N LYS A 381 21.03 -18.42 1.50
CA LYS A 381 22.15 -18.37 0.57
C LYS A 381 22.68 -16.95 0.37
N LEU A 382 21.79 -15.94 0.35
CA LEU A 382 22.17 -14.55 0.10
C LEU A 382 22.82 -13.88 1.32
N PHE A 383 22.31 -14.15 2.53
CA PHE A 383 22.71 -13.46 3.76
C PHE A 383 23.45 -14.37 4.77
N GLY A 384 23.52 -15.68 4.53
CA GLY A 384 24.06 -16.65 5.48
C GLY A 384 23.15 -16.94 6.67
N THR A 385 21.91 -16.44 6.63
CA THR A 385 20.91 -16.59 7.69
C THR A 385 19.50 -16.27 7.17
N ASP A 386 18.48 -16.82 7.78
CA ASP A 386 17.07 -16.49 7.58
C ASP A 386 16.52 -15.49 8.64
N ASP A 387 17.34 -15.14 9.62
CA ASP A 387 17.00 -14.20 10.69
C ASP A 387 17.11 -12.73 10.26
N PRO A 388 16.00 -11.98 10.16
CA PRO A 388 16.00 -10.59 9.68
C PRO A 388 16.92 -9.65 10.47
N TYR A 389 17.09 -9.90 11.75
CA TYR A 389 17.89 -9.05 12.63
C TYR A 389 19.39 -9.31 12.47
N THR A 390 19.77 -10.55 12.21
CA THR A 390 21.16 -10.91 11.90
C THR A 390 21.58 -10.37 10.53
N MET A 391 20.69 -10.35 9.56
CA MET A 391 20.91 -9.68 8.25
C MET A 391 21.19 -8.17 8.42
N LEU A 392 20.63 -7.54 9.45
CA LEU A 392 20.88 -6.13 9.80
C LEU A 392 22.13 -5.94 10.68
N GLY A 393 22.96 -6.98 10.86
CA GLY A 393 24.21 -6.94 11.63
C GLY A 393 24.03 -7.06 13.14
N PHE A 394 22.88 -7.58 13.62
CA PHE A 394 22.67 -7.90 15.03
C PHE A 394 22.92 -9.39 15.29
N PRO A 395 23.34 -9.79 16.51
CA PRO A 395 23.68 -11.17 16.80
C PRO A 395 22.47 -12.12 16.69
N PRO A 396 22.69 -13.42 16.38
CA PRO A 396 21.63 -14.42 16.35
C PRO A 396 20.89 -14.56 17.69
N ALA A 397 19.61 -14.89 17.64
CA ALA A 397 18.76 -15.02 18.83
C ALA A 397 19.22 -16.12 19.80
N CYS A 398 19.83 -17.20 19.30
CA CYS A 398 20.31 -18.31 20.13
C CYS A 398 21.42 -17.93 21.12
N GLN A 399 22.20 -16.89 20.85
CA GLN A 399 23.23 -16.38 21.76
C GLN A 399 22.61 -15.69 23.00
N VAL A 400 21.40 -15.18 22.90
CA VAL A 400 20.68 -14.51 24.01
C VAL A 400 20.29 -15.50 25.12
N PHE A 401 19.79 -16.66 24.77
CA PHE A 401 19.33 -17.67 25.74
C PHE A 401 20.49 -18.39 26.46
N THR A 402 21.62 -18.55 25.81
CA THR A 402 22.80 -19.14 26.41
C THR A 402 23.39 -18.25 27.53
N LEU A 403 23.26 -16.93 27.38
CA LEU A 403 23.69 -15.94 28.37
C LEU A 403 22.85 -16.00 29.67
N VAL A 404 21.53 -16.08 29.55
CA VAL A 404 20.63 -16.16 30.72
C VAL A 404 20.93 -17.41 31.55
N LYS A 405 21.18 -18.54 30.89
CA LYS A 405 21.56 -19.79 31.57
C LYS A 405 22.91 -19.71 32.25
N SER A 406 23.90 -19.04 31.61
CA SER A 406 25.26 -18.91 32.21
C SER A 406 25.29 -17.95 33.40
N VAL A 407 24.47 -16.88 33.38
CA VAL A 407 24.35 -15.96 34.54
C VAL A 407 23.64 -16.64 35.72
N GLN A 408 22.63 -17.46 35.46
CA GLN A 408 21.97 -18.24 36.50
C GLN A 408 22.86 -19.30 37.11
N SER A 409 23.80 -19.89 36.35
CA SER A 409 24.76 -20.88 36.86
C SER A 409 25.93 -20.28 37.65
N VAL A 410 26.20 -18.97 37.51
CA VAL A 410 27.27 -18.26 38.27
C VAL A 410 26.68 -17.65 39.56
N ALA A 411 25.36 -17.44 39.62
CA ALA A 411 24.66 -16.93 40.81
C ALA A 411 24.15 -18.02 41.75
N ALA A 412 24.26 -19.29 41.38
CA ALA A 412 24.03 -20.49 42.20
C ALA A 412 25.33 -21.11 42.66
#